data_1317b97a86ace4170c2fb932405a6151
#
_entry.id   1317b97a86ace4170c2fb932405a6151
#
_cell.length_a   1.000
_cell.length_b   1.000
_cell.length_c   1.000
_cell.angle_alpha   90.00
_cell.angle_beta   90.00
_cell.angle_gamma   90.00
#
_symmetry.space_group_name_H-M   'P 1'
#
loop_
_entity.id
_entity.type
_entity.pdbx_description
1 polymer ?
#
loop_
_entity_poly.entity_id
_entity_poly.type
_entity_poly.pdbx_seq_one_letter_code
_entity_poly.pdbx_strand_id
1 'polypeptide(L)'
;MLDHYPDSVKLGESVSQLFARIYAEKTGQTGLKATPIQDKLEHWDWSFDSIKFDVKSKKRRNRYDDHFAEDEMLIELTGITGYDGWIKGQADYIVQQRFDHLIVINRAQLLEFYKSNSTKYPLTKPRKDRQDQCAWIPYDDFLPFVQFEILTPKIMSNYTPQPNTFSLFANDKGDNPKRPDYKGDIIMPDGTKMRLSAWVRESQGGKRYLSGKVEPMQEQSNAGSFAPSVQTEGDDLPF
;
A
#
# COMPACT_ATOMS: atom_id res chain seq x y z
N MET A 1 9.52 2.51 24.07
CA MET A 1 8.77 1.51 23.29
C MET A 1 7.82 2.30 22.43
N LEU A 2 8.20 2.57 21.17
CA LEU A 2 7.42 3.42 20.26
C LEU A 2 6.14 2.70 19.87
N ASP A 3 5.03 3.36 20.13
CA ASP A 3 3.71 2.86 19.84
C ASP A 3 3.46 2.99 18.33
N HIS A 4 3.57 1.87 17.59
CA HIS A 4 3.32 1.83 16.14
C HIS A 4 1.83 1.92 15.76
N TYR A 5 0.95 2.02 16.75
CA TYR A 5 -0.49 2.13 16.54
C TYR A 5 -0.90 3.43 15.80
N PRO A 6 -0.34 4.61 16.14
CA PRO A 6 -0.66 5.84 15.41
C PRO A 6 -0.28 5.81 13.93
N ASP A 7 0.79 5.10 13.58
CA ASP A 7 1.28 5.05 12.19
C ASP A 7 0.38 4.19 11.30
N SER A 8 -0.16 3.09 11.84
CA SER A 8 -1.08 2.23 11.07
C SER A 8 -2.45 2.90 10.87
N VAL A 9 -2.93 3.69 11.83
CA VAL A 9 -4.17 4.48 11.69
C VAL A 9 -3.98 5.58 10.64
N LYS A 10 -2.89 6.34 10.71
CA LYS A 10 -2.56 7.37 9.71
C LYS A 10 -2.40 6.78 8.30
N LEU A 11 -1.76 5.63 8.18
CA LEU A 11 -1.62 4.95 6.89
C LEU A 11 -3.00 4.54 6.35
N GLY A 12 -3.85 3.97 7.18
CA GLY A 12 -5.21 3.59 6.80
C GLY A 12 -6.02 4.79 6.31
N GLU A 13 -5.98 5.91 7.03
CA GLU A 13 -6.70 7.12 6.63
C GLU A 13 -6.17 7.71 5.32
N SER A 14 -4.86 7.73 5.10
CA SER A 14 -4.26 8.24 3.86
C SER A 14 -4.62 7.37 2.65
N VAL A 15 -4.68 6.05 2.80
CA VAL A 15 -5.09 5.11 1.74
C VAL A 15 -6.57 5.26 1.42
N SER A 16 -7.41 5.41 2.44
CA SER A 16 -8.84 5.61 2.29
C SER A 16 -9.16 6.91 1.53
N GLN A 17 -8.49 8.02 1.87
CA GLN A 17 -8.62 9.29 1.14
C GLN A 17 -8.09 9.22 -0.29
N LEU A 18 -6.97 8.51 -0.50
CA LEU A 18 -6.42 8.31 -1.84
C LEU A 18 -7.40 7.56 -2.74
N PHE A 19 -7.97 6.45 -2.24
CA PHE A 19 -9.00 5.72 -2.97
C PHE A 19 -10.16 6.63 -3.39
N ALA A 20 -10.74 7.36 -2.42
CA ALA A 20 -11.89 8.20 -2.68
C ALA A 20 -11.59 9.27 -3.75
N ARG A 21 -10.42 9.89 -3.71
CA ARG A 21 -10.00 10.87 -4.70
C ARG A 21 -9.89 10.25 -6.09
N ILE A 22 -9.17 9.13 -6.22
CA ILE A 22 -8.95 8.48 -7.52
C ILE A 22 -10.28 7.98 -8.09
N TYR A 23 -11.13 7.39 -7.25
CA TYR A 23 -12.44 6.88 -7.68
C TYR A 23 -13.34 8.02 -8.17
N ALA A 24 -13.42 9.13 -7.42
CA ALA A 24 -14.16 10.32 -7.82
C ALA A 24 -13.63 10.91 -9.15
N GLU A 25 -12.31 11.01 -9.31
CA GLU A 25 -11.68 11.51 -10.55
C GLU A 25 -12.01 10.62 -11.76
N LYS A 26 -12.02 9.30 -11.59
CA LYS A 26 -12.30 8.35 -12.68
C LYS A 26 -13.77 8.25 -13.06
N THR A 27 -14.67 8.35 -12.08
CA THR A 27 -16.11 8.13 -12.30
C THR A 27 -16.90 9.43 -12.42
N GLY A 28 -16.34 10.55 -12.01
CA GLY A 28 -17.05 11.83 -11.91
C GLY A 28 -18.05 11.88 -10.75
N GLN A 29 -18.11 10.85 -9.90
CA GLN A 29 -19.05 10.75 -8.80
C GLN A 29 -18.53 11.46 -7.55
N THR A 30 -19.43 11.93 -6.71
CA THR A 30 -19.10 12.53 -5.41
C THR A 30 -19.18 11.46 -4.32
N GLY A 31 -18.07 11.22 -3.62
CA GLY A 31 -18.02 10.29 -2.51
C GLY A 31 -18.61 10.87 -1.22
N LEU A 32 -19.39 10.06 -0.52
CA LEU A 32 -19.85 10.32 0.83
C LEU A 32 -18.99 9.50 1.81
N LYS A 33 -18.29 10.19 2.71
CA LYS A 33 -17.52 9.54 3.77
C LYS A 33 -18.43 9.02 4.88
N ALA A 34 -18.19 7.81 5.34
CA ALA A 34 -18.89 7.24 6.49
C ALA A 34 -18.67 8.07 7.76
N THR A 35 -19.70 8.14 8.58
CA THR A 35 -19.54 8.64 9.95
C THR A 35 -18.74 7.66 10.80
N PRO A 36 -18.10 8.09 11.90
CA PRO A 36 -17.35 7.17 12.78
C PRO A 36 -18.19 6.01 13.34
N ILE A 37 -19.50 6.18 13.46
CA ILE A 37 -20.42 5.13 13.91
C ILE A 37 -20.63 4.12 12.78
N GLN A 38 -20.84 4.57 11.55
CA GLN A 38 -21.01 3.71 10.39
C GLN A 38 -19.74 2.92 10.08
N ASP A 39 -18.58 3.58 10.07
CA ASP A 39 -17.29 2.92 9.93
C ASP A 39 -17.12 1.81 10.98
N LYS A 40 -17.41 2.11 12.24
CA LYS A 40 -17.23 1.16 13.35
C LYS A 40 -18.23 -0.01 13.34
N LEU A 41 -19.51 0.22 13.00
CA LEU A 41 -20.59 -0.77 13.15
C LEU A 41 -21.00 -1.39 11.82
N GLU A 42 -20.93 -0.65 10.74
CA GLU A 42 -21.33 -1.08 9.41
C GLU A 42 -20.13 -1.48 8.55
N HIS A 43 -18.91 -1.08 8.94
CA HIS A 43 -17.66 -1.39 8.25
C HIS A 43 -17.68 -0.96 6.78
N TRP A 44 -17.79 0.36 6.55
CA TRP A 44 -17.51 0.99 5.27
C TRP A 44 -16.93 2.38 5.50
N ASP A 45 -16.07 2.84 4.57
CA ASP A 45 -15.39 4.14 4.64
C ASP A 45 -16.04 5.18 3.72
N TRP A 46 -16.42 4.75 2.53
CA TRP A 46 -16.92 5.61 1.47
C TRP A 46 -18.10 4.99 0.74
N SER A 47 -19.06 5.83 0.30
CA SER A 47 -20.07 5.40 -0.68
C SER A 47 -20.10 6.33 -1.88
N PHE A 48 -20.32 5.76 -3.06
CA PHE A 48 -20.51 6.44 -4.33
C PHE A 48 -21.74 5.84 -4.99
N ASP A 49 -22.73 6.67 -5.32
CA ASP A 49 -24.04 6.21 -5.86
C ASP A 49 -24.63 5.01 -5.10
N SER A 50 -24.61 5.08 -3.77
CA SER A 50 -25.08 4.03 -2.85
C SER A 50 -24.20 2.77 -2.76
N ILE A 51 -23.16 2.62 -3.58
CA ILE A 51 -22.19 1.53 -3.48
C ILE A 51 -21.20 1.85 -2.34
N LYS A 52 -21.08 0.94 -1.39
CA LYS A 52 -20.25 1.11 -0.19
C LYS A 52 -18.91 0.39 -0.34
N PHE A 53 -17.84 1.08 0.03
CA PHE A 53 -16.46 0.59 -0.01
C PHE A 53 -15.82 0.65 1.38
N ASP A 54 -15.16 -0.41 1.77
CA ASP A 54 -14.34 -0.49 2.99
C ASP A 54 -12.87 -0.60 2.58
N VAL A 55 -12.04 0.37 2.96
CA VAL A 55 -10.66 0.52 2.47
C VAL A 55 -9.67 -0.01 3.51
N LYS A 56 -8.87 -0.96 3.11
CA LYS A 56 -7.87 -1.62 3.95
C LYS A 56 -6.46 -1.31 3.50
N SER A 57 -5.68 -0.73 4.38
CA SER A 57 -4.23 -0.61 4.19
C SER A 57 -3.55 -1.96 4.38
N LYS A 58 -2.37 -2.11 3.78
CA LYS A 58 -1.54 -3.30 3.98
C LYS A 58 -1.18 -3.50 5.46
N LYS A 59 -1.10 -4.76 5.87
CA LYS A 59 -0.84 -5.16 7.24
C LYS A 59 0.48 -5.93 7.35
N ARG A 60 1.08 -5.92 8.53
CA ARG A 60 2.19 -6.80 8.90
C ARG A 60 1.64 -8.03 9.59
N ARG A 61 2.23 -9.21 9.38
CA ARG A 61 1.85 -10.42 10.13
C ARG A 61 2.11 -10.27 11.62
N ASN A 62 3.22 -9.61 11.95
CA ASN A 62 3.62 -9.29 13.30
C ASN A 62 3.98 -7.81 13.40
N ARG A 63 3.71 -7.17 14.54
CA ARG A 63 4.06 -5.75 14.77
C ARG A 63 5.57 -5.46 14.67
N TYR A 64 6.40 -6.48 14.81
CA TYR A 64 7.85 -6.37 14.77
C TYR A 64 8.45 -6.67 13.40
N ASP A 65 7.62 -7.06 12.43
CA ASP A 65 8.09 -7.31 11.07
C ASP A 65 8.46 -5.98 10.40
N ASP A 66 9.59 -5.95 9.71
CA ASP A 66 10.04 -4.78 8.96
C ASP A 66 9.23 -4.62 7.66
N HIS A 67 8.62 -5.70 7.18
CA HIS A 67 7.89 -5.74 5.91
C HIS A 67 6.40 -5.99 6.11
N PHE A 68 5.61 -5.46 5.17
CA PHE A 68 4.18 -5.78 5.07
C PHE A 68 3.99 -7.15 4.41
N ALA A 69 2.89 -7.83 4.74
CA ALA A 69 2.46 -9.04 4.05
C ALA A 69 1.80 -8.65 2.71
N GLU A 70 2.62 -8.50 1.67
CA GLU A 70 2.15 -8.02 0.36
C GLU A 70 1.44 -9.13 -0.46
N ASP A 71 1.75 -10.40 -0.15
CA ASP A 71 1.19 -11.56 -0.86
C ASP A 71 -0.05 -12.14 -0.17
N GLU A 72 -0.54 -11.49 0.89
CA GLU A 72 -1.65 -11.98 1.68
C GLU A 72 -2.54 -10.84 2.16
N MET A 73 -3.80 -11.15 2.36
CA MET A 73 -4.77 -10.26 2.97
C MET A 73 -5.21 -10.81 4.33
N LEU A 74 -5.23 -9.94 5.33
CA LEU A 74 -5.83 -10.25 6.63
C LEU A 74 -7.32 -9.98 6.56
N ILE A 75 -8.16 -11.00 6.69
CA ILE A 75 -9.60 -10.84 6.90
C ILE A 75 -9.91 -10.88 8.40
N GLU A 76 -10.87 -10.08 8.83
CA GLU A 76 -11.34 -10.03 10.21
C GLU A 76 -12.80 -10.48 10.26
N LEU A 77 -13.04 -11.60 10.97
CA LEU A 77 -14.36 -12.18 11.16
C LEU A 77 -15.03 -11.68 12.44
N THR A 78 -14.21 -11.37 13.43
CA THR A 78 -14.64 -10.80 14.70
C THR A 78 -13.61 -9.77 15.12
N GLY A 79 -14.05 -8.59 15.48
CA GLY A 79 -13.20 -7.49 15.93
C GLY A 79 -12.73 -7.67 17.38
N ILE A 80 -11.86 -6.77 17.82
CA ILE A 80 -11.21 -6.81 19.15
C ILE A 80 -12.22 -6.87 20.30
N THR A 81 -13.37 -6.25 20.13
CA THR A 81 -14.43 -6.15 21.15
C THR A 81 -15.51 -7.23 21.04
N GLY A 82 -15.30 -8.22 20.15
CA GLY A 82 -16.24 -9.33 19.96
C GLY A 82 -17.38 -9.05 18.99
N TYR A 83 -17.50 -7.85 18.45
CA TYR A 83 -18.44 -7.54 17.37
C TYR A 83 -18.00 -8.15 16.05
N ASP A 84 -18.91 -8.21 15.08
CA ASP A 84 -18.59 -8.67 13.74
C ASP A 84 -17.41 -7.89 13.16
N GLY A 85 -16.51 -8.62 12.51
CA GLY A 85 -15.39 -8.03 11.79
C GLY A 85 -15.83 -7.52 10.42
N TRP A 86 -14.96 -6.73 9.79
CA TRP A 86 -15.27 -6.01 8.56
C TRP A 86 -15.74 -6.89 7.38
N ILE A 87 -15.31 -8.15 7.31
CA ILE A 87 -15.73 -9.06 6.25
C ILE A 87 -17.25 -9.36 6.29
N LYS A 88 -17.89 -9.21 7.43
CA LYS A 88 -19.33 -9.36 7.65
C LYS A 88 -20.08 -8.04 7.63
N GLY A 89 -19.37 -6.92 7.41
CA GLY A 89 -19.95 -5.59 7.36
C GLY A 89 -20.88 -5.34 6.19
N GLN A 90 -21.26 -4.09 6.00
CA GLN A 90 -22.23 -3.65 4.98
C GLN A 90 -21.59 -3.09 3.70
N ALA A 91 -20.26 -3.08 3.59
CA ALA A 91 -19.61 -2.69 2.36
C ALA A 91 -19.95 -3.67 1.22
N ASP A 92 -20.15 -3.18 0.03
CA ASP A 92 -20.30 -3.99 -1.18
C ASP A 92 -18.95 -4.52 -1.63
N TYR A 93 -17.93 -3.67 -1.51
CA TYR A 93 -16.58 -3.97 -1.94
C TYR A 93 -15.55 -3.67 -0.84
N ILE A 94 -14.51 -4.49 -0.81
CA ILE A 94 -13.29 -4.23 -0.05
C ILE A 94 -12.24 -3.67 -1.00
N VAL A 95 -11.62 -2.58 -0.61
CA VAL A 95 -10.47 -1.98 -1.32
C VAL A 95 -9.22 -2.29 -0.53
N GLN A 96 -8.40 -3.19 -1.03
CA GLN A 96 -7.16 -3.60 -0.37
C GLN A 96 -5.95 -2.93 -1.02
N GLN A 97 -5.14 -2.25 -0.22
CA GLN A 97 -3.84 -1.75 -0.67
C GLN A 97 -2.86 -2.91 -0.84
N ARG A 98 -2.23 -2.99 -2.03
CA ARG A 98 -1.18 -3.95 -2.33
C ARG A 98 -0.09 -3.25 -3.16
N PHE A 99 1.18 -3.39 -2.79
CA PHE A 99 2.31 -2.71 -3.46
C PHE A 99 1.99 -1.25 -3.82
N ASP A 100 1.87 -0.94 -5.09
CA ASP A 100 1.61 0.36 -5.69
C ASP A 100 0.21 0.48 -6.32
N HIS A 101 -0.72 -0.41 -5.95
CA HIS A 101 -2.09 -0.38 -6.45
C HIS A 101 -3.12 -0.72 -5.38
N LEU A 102 -4.36 -0.42 -5.67
CA LEU A 102 -5.52 -0.81 -4.88
C LEU A 102 -6.29 -1.85 -5.68
N ILE A 103 -6.61 -2.96 -5.04
CA ILE A 103 -7.47 -3.99 -5.61
C ILE A 103 -8.85 -3.88 -5.00
N VAL A 104 -9.87 -3.98 -5.84
CA VAL A 104 -11.28 -3.91 -5.44
C VAL A 104 -11.90 -5.29 -5.53
N ILE A 105 -12.42 -5.79 -4.42
CA ILE A 105 -12.84 -7.18 -4.23
C ILE A 105 -14.30 -7.19 -3.81
N ASN A 106 -15.12 -8.06 -4.42
CA ASN A 106 -16.47 -8.27 -3.96
C ASN A 106 -16.47 -8.93 -2.57
N ARG A 107 -16.95 -8.19 -1.57
CA ARG A 107 -16.92 -8.64 -0.16
C ARG A 107 -17.75 -9.90 0.07
N ALA A 108 -18.94 -9.98 -0.50
CA ALA A 108 -19.83 -11.11 -0.29
C ALA A 108 -19.22 -12.41 -0.87
N GLN A 109 -18.65 -12.34 -2.07
CA GLN A 109 -17.96 -13.48 -2.68
C GLN A 109 -16.74 -13.91 -1.87
N LEU A 110 -15.95 -12.96 -1.36
CA LEU A 110 -14.81 -13.26 -0.49
C LEU A 110 -15.23 -13.94 0.81
N LEU A 111 -16.34 -13.50 1.44
CA LEU A 111 -16.88 -14.13 2.64
C LEU A 111 -17.33 -15.57 2.39
N GLU A 112 -18.06 -15.83 1.30
CA GLU A 112 -18.51 -17.19 0.95
C GLU A 112 -17.34 -18.10 0.60
N PHE A 113 -16.33 -17.57 -0.10
CA PHE A 113 -15.09 -18.29 -0.35
C PHE A 113 -14.41 -18.70 0.96
N TYR A 114 -14.25 -17.76 1.89
CA TYR A 114 -13.66 -18.07 3.20
C TYR A 114 -14.46 -19.13 3.95
N LYS A 115 -15.78 -19.02 4.04
CA LYS A 115 -16.64 -20.01 4.71
C LYS A 115 -16.44 -21.41 4.14
N SER A 116 -16.37 -21.53 2.82
CA SER A 116 -16.18 -22.81 2.12
C SER A 116 -14.76 -23.37 2.28
N ASN A 117 -13.78 -22.56 2.63
CA ASN A 117 -12.37 -22.93 2.72
C ASN A 117 -11.75 -22.66 4.12
N SER A 118 -12.57 -22.51 5.16
CA SER A 118 -12.11 -22.12 6.50
C SER A 118 -11.08 -23.07 7.11
N THR A 119 -11.09 -24.33 6.73
CA THR A 119 -10.08 -25.33 7.15
C THR A 119 -8.70 -25.08 6.53
N LYS A 120 -8.66 -24.51 5.32
CA LYS A 120 -7.41 -24.12 4.65
C LYS A 120 -6.79 -22.87 5.28
N TYR A 121 -7.62 -21.96 5.79
CA TYR A 121 -7.20 -20.68 6.37
C TYR A 121 -7.57 -20.61 7.85
N PRO A 122 -6.78 -21.22 8.72
CA PRO A 122 -7.10 -21.27 10.14
C PRO A 122 -7.08 -19.87 10.77
N LEU A 123 -7.94 -19.69 11.74
CA LEU A 123 -7.96 -18.47 12.52
C LEU A 123 -6.64 -18.25 13.25
N THR A 124 -6.20 -17.01 13.26
CA THR A 124 -5.07 -16.59 14.10
C THR A 124 -5.46 -16.77 15.57
N LYS A 125 -4.50 -17.15 16.40
CA LYS A 125 -4.74 -17.23 17.85
C LYS A 125 -5.06 -15.82 18.38
N PRO A 126 -6.18 -15.64 19.08
CA PRO A 126 -6.49 -14.36 19.69
C PRO A 126 -5.40 -14.00 20.69
N ARG A 127 -5.06 -12.71 20.77
CA ARG A 127 -4.14 -12.22 21.81
C ARG A 127 -4.84 -12.27 23.16
N LYS A 128 -4.04 -12.32 24.23
CA LYS A 128 -4.54 -12.18 25.58
C LYS A 128 -5.40 -10.91 25.69
N ASP A 129 -6.58 -11.03 26.26
CA ASP A 129 -7.55 -9.95 26.46
C ASP A 129 -8.19 -9.37 25.15
N ARG A 130 -8.16 -10.12 24.05
CA ARG A 130 -8.82 -9.76 22.79
C ARG A 130 -9.70 -10.89 22.28
N GLN A 131 -10.76 -10.53 21.53
CA GLN A 131 -11.70 -11.47 20.94
C GLN A 131 -11.57 -11.54 19.42
N ASP A 132 -10.58 -10.86 18.86
CA ASP A 132 -10.37 -10.77 17.43
C ASP A 132 -10.13 -12.15 16.79
N GLN A 133 -10.90 -12.47 15.77
CA GLN A 133 -10.76 -13.66 14.95
C GLN A 133 -10.42 -13.23 13.53
N CYS A 134 -9.21 -13.51 13.13
CA CYS A 134 -8.68 -13.13 11.82
C CYS A 134 -8.12 -14.36 11.11
N ALA A 135 -8.09 -14.31 9.78
CA ALA A 135 -7.38 -15.28 8.95
C ALA A 135 -6.58 -14.57 7.88
N TRP A 136 -5.46 -15.19 7.47
CA TRP A 136 -4.65 -14.73 6.36
C TRP A 136 -4.99 -15.54 5.12
N ILE A 137 -5.30 -14.86 4.03
CA ILE A 137 -5.60 -15.48 2.73
C ILE A 137 -4.53 -15.05 1.74
N PRO A 138 -3.82 -15.99 1.09
CA PRO A 138 -2.91 -15.67 -0.01
C PRO A 138 -3.61 -14.92 -1.14
N TYR A 139 -2.90 -13.99 -1.76
CA TYR A 139 -3.46 -13.17 -2.84
C TYR A 139 -3.98 -14.01 -4.01
N ASP A 140 -3.24 -15.03 -4.42
CA ASP A 140 -3.60 -15.89 -5.54
C ASP A 140 -4.94 -16.61 -5.33
N ASP A 141 -5.29 -16.88 -4.07
CA ASP A 141 -6.53 -17.59 -3.74
C ASP A 141 -7.77 -16.67 -3.83
N PHE A 142 -7.62 -15.36 -3.72
CA PHE A 142 -8.75 -14.42 -3.84
C PHE A 142 -8.76 -13.60 -5.14
N LEU A 143 -7.77 -13.78 -6.02
CA LEU A 143 -7.75 -13.18 -7.36
C LEU A 143 -9.09 -13.30 -8.12
N PRO A 144 -9.80 -14.44 -8.08
CA PRO A 144 -11.08 -14.58 -8.81
C PRO A 144 -12.17 -13.61 -8.36
N PHE A 145 -12.03 -12.97 -7.20
CA PHE A 145 -13.00 -12.02 -6.62
C PHE A 145 -12.59 -10.57 -6.82
N VAL A 146 -11.42 -10.33 -7.42
CA VAL A 146 -10.97 -8.98 -7.79
C VAL A 146 -11.79 -8.53 -8.98
N GLN A 147 -12.49 -7.39 -8.83
CA GLN A 147 -13.33 -6.83 -9.87
C GLN A 147 -12.50 -5.94 -10.79
N PHE A 148 -11.63 -5.12 -10.21
CA PHE A 148 -10.71 -4.25 -10.93
C PHE A 148 -9.56 -3.81 -10.01
N GLU A 149 -8.51 -3.28 -10.64
CA GLU A 149 -7.35 -2.73 -9.96
C GLU A 149 -7.21 -1.24 -10.30
N ILE A 150 -6.79 -0.47 -9.31
CA ILE A 150 -6.50 0.95 -9.47
C ILE A 150 -5.01 1.13 -9.26
N LEU A 151 -4.27 1.46 -10.32
CA LEU A 151 -2.89 1.89 -10.17
C LEU A 151 -2.87 3.18 -9.34
N THR A 152 -2.21 3.14 -8.21
CA THR A 152 -2.00 4.34 -7.43
C THR A 152 -0.80 5.09 -8.02
N PRO A 153 -0.88 6.41 -8.18
CA PRO A 153 0.34 7.18 -8.34
C PRO A 153 1.23 6.77 -7.17
N LYS A 154 2.44 6.33 -7.47
CA LYS A 154 3.40 5.82 -6.47
C LYS A 154 3.19 6.60 -5.18
N ILE A 155 2.59 5.98 -4.17
CA ILE A 155 2.38 6.65 -2.89
C ILE A 155 3.81 6.85 -2.41
N MET A 156 4.37 8.01 -2.75
CA MET A 156 5.58 8.46 -2.10
C MET A 156 5.22 8.36 -0.63
N SER A 157 5.86 7.44 0.07
CA SER A 157 5.74 7.39 1.53
C SER A 157 5.72 8.84 1.97
N ASN A 158 4.82 9.24 2.88
CA ASN A 158 4.79 10.59 3.46
C ASN A 158 6.10 10.90 4.24
N TYR A 159 7.16 10.18 3.87
CA TYR A 159 8.51 10.48 4.29
C TYR A 159 8.92 11.75 3.54
N THR A 160 8.69 12.87 4.16
CA THR A 160 9.36 14.12 3.79
C THR A 160 10.77 14.01 4.31
N PRO A 161 11.77 13.82 3.42
CA PRO A 161 13.15 13.76 3.85
C PRO A 161 13.47 15.03 4.62
N GLN A 162 13.98 14.87 5.83
CA GLN A 162 14.35 16.01 6.67
C GLN A 162 15.69 16.60 6.18
N PRO A 163 15.93 17.90 6.32
CA PRO A 163 17.25 18.47 6.09
C PRO A 163 18.33 17.71 6.87
N ASN A 164 19.51 17.57 6.30
CA ASN A 164 20.64 16.81 6.83
C ASN A 164 20.43 15.29 6.95
N THR A 165 19.47 14.73 6.21
CA THR A 165 19.28 13.28 6.12
C THR A 165 19.57 12.75 4.73
N PHE A 166 19.92 11.48 4.66
CA PHE A 166 20.08 10.77 3.39
C PHE A 166 19.47 9.37 3.49
N SER A 167 19.10 8.84 2.35
CA SER A 167 18.65 7.46 2.18
C SER A 167 19.44 6.79 1.09
N LEU A 168 19.92 5.57 1.32
CA LEU A 168 20.64 4.75 0.35
C LEU A 168 19.93 3.40 0.20
N PHE A 169 19.67 3.04 -1.04
CA PHE A 169 19.05 1.77 -1.41
C PHE A 169 20.05 0.95 -2.21
N ALA A 170 20.04 -0.37 -2.03
CA ALA A 170 20.83 -1.26 -2.86
C ALA A 170 20.47 -1.06 -4.34
N ASN A 171 21.48 -0.97 -5.19
CA ASN A 171 21.30 -0.74 -6.61
C ASN A 171 21.64 -2.01 -7.38
N ASP A 172 20.74 -2.42 -8.26
CA ASP A 172 21.06 -3.47 -9.23
C ASP A 172 22.04 -2.91 -10.28
N LYS A 173 23.21 -3.50 -10.31
CA LYS A 173 24.26 -3.13 -11.24
C LYS A 173 24.06 -3.71 -12.65
N GLY A 174 23.20 -4.71 -12.80
CA GLY A 174 23.12 -5.49 -14.03
C GLY A 174 24.52 -5.96 -14.46
N ASP A 175 24.80 -5.93 -15.73
CA ASP A 175 26.08 -6.36 -16.31
C ASP A 175 27.24 -5.36 -16.16
N ASN A 176 27.00 -4.21 -15.50
CA ASN A 176 28.01 -3.18 -15.36
C ASN A 176 28.52 -3.05 -13.90
N PRO A 177 29.67 -3.68 -13.56
CA PRO A 177 30.24 -3.67 -12.21
C PRO A 177 30.70 -2.27 -11.74
N LYS A 178 30.88 -1.31 -12.66
CA LYS A 178 31.27 0.07 -12.34
C LYS A 178 30.13 0.90 -11.78
N ARG A 179 28.87 0.43 -11.92
CA ARG A 179 27.72 1.10 -11.34
C ARG A 179 27.84 1.14 -9.80
N PRO A 180 27.26 2.15 -9.14
CA PRO A 180 27.24 2.21 -7.69
C PRO A 180 26.53 1.00 -7.08
N ASP A 181 27.00 0.56 -5.91
CA ASP A 181 26.37 -0.50 -5.13
C ASP A 181 25.08 -0.01 -4.47
N TYR A 182 25.04 1.31 -4.17
CA TYR A 182 23.88 1.97 -3.57
C TYR A 182 23.59 3.28 -4.28
N LYS A 183 22.30 3.59 -4.41
CA LYS A 183 21.80 4.88 -4.88
C LYS A 183 20.79 5.45 -3.92
N GLY A 184 20.69 6.77 -3.90
CA GLY A 184 19.70 7.44 -3.06
C GLY A 184 19.75 8.94 -3.19
N ASP A 185 19.19 9.57 -2.19
CA ASP A 185 19.08 11.03 -2.14
C ASP A 185 19.59 11.55 -0.79
N ILE A 186 20.13 12.74 -0.81
CA ILE A 186 20.46 13.53 0.39
C ILE A 186 19.71 14.86 0.32
N ILE A 187 19.18 15.29 1.45
CA ILE A 187 18.60 16.62 1.61
C ILE A 187 19.62 17.49 2.35
N MET A 188 20.06 18.52 1.65
CA MET A 188 21.02 19.49 2.19
C MET A 188 20.36 20.36 3.27
N PRO A 189 21.16 21.10 4.10
CA PRO A 189 20.62 21.98 5.13
C PRO A 189 19.63 23.03 4.63
N ASP A 190 19.82 23.48 3.39
CA ASP A 190 18.96 24.46 2.71
C ASP A 190 17.70 23.86 2.09
N GLY A 191 17.47 22.53 2.28
CA GLY A 191 16.39 21.79 1.68
C GLY A 191 16.65 21.31 0.25
N THR A 192 17.78 21.61 -0.35
CA THR A 192 18.13 21.16 -1.70
C THR A 192 18.27 19.64 -1.73
N LYS A 193 17.59 19.01 -2.68
CA LYS A 193 17.71 17.57 -2.91
C LYS A 193 18.83 17.27 -3.89
N MET A 194 19.74 16.39 -3.48
CA MET A 194 20.89 15.98 -4.28
C MET A 194 20.86 14.46 -4.46
N ARG A 195 21.42 13.97 -5.57
CA ARG A 195 21.61 12.52 -5.81
C ARG A 195 22.82 12.03 -5.03
N LEU A 196 22.68 10.87 -4.40
CA LEU A 196 23.77 10.17 -3.70
C LEU A 196 24.03 8.81 -4.38
N SER A 197 25.29 8.57 -4.72
CA SER A 197 25.76 7.27 -5.24
C SER A 197 26.88 6.77 -4.36
N ALA A 198 26.88 5.49 -3.98
CA ALA A 198 27.90 4.92 -3.11
C ALA A 198 28.41 3.57 -3.61
N TRP A 199 29.68 3.34 -3.40
CA TRP A 199 30.41 2.11 -3.74
C TRP A 199 31.02 1.49 -2.51
N VAL A 200 30.90 0.19 -2.38
CA VAL A 200 31.61 -0.58 -1.36
C VAL A 200 33.09 -0.64 -1.75
N ARG A 201 33.95 -0.21 -0.88
CA ARG A 201 35.40 -0.20 -1.03
C ARG A 201 36.05 -0.95 0.12
N GLU A 202 37.29 -1.38 -0.10
CA GLU A 202 38.12 -1.95 0.95
C GLU A 202 39.39 -1.11 1.13
N SER A 203 39.72 -0.80 2.37
CA SER A 203 40.94 -0.09 2.73
C SER A 203 42.14 -1.01 2.67
N GLN A 204 43.36 -0.45 2.66
CA GLN A 204 44.60 -1.23 2.73
C GLN A 204 44.67 -2.14 3.97
N GLY A 205 43.95 -1.81 5.03
CA GLY A 205 43.86 -2.60 6.26
C GLY A 205 42.71 -3.60 6.30
N GLY A 206 42.09 -3.93 5.14
CA GLY A 206 41.00 -4.92 5.03
C GLY A 206 39.64 -4.45 5.56
N LYS A 207 39.48 -3.18 5.94
CA LYS A 207 38.16 -2.65 6.36
C LYS A 207 37.32 -2.23 5.19
N ARG A 208 36.10 -2.76 5.12
CA ARG A 208 35.09 -2.36 4.13
C ARG A 208 34.47 -1.01 4.54
N TYR A 209 34.31 -0.12 3.59
CA TYR A 209 33.68 1.18 3.77
C TYR A 209 32.87 1.58 2.53
N LEU A 210 31.99 2.56 2.68
CA LEU A 210 31.25 3.17 1.57
C LEU A 210 31.97 4.44 1.12
N SER A 211 32.29 4.52 -0.16
CA SER A 211 32.76 5.74 -0.82
C SER A 211 31.59 6.31 -1.61
N GLY A 212 31.18 7.52 -1.31
CA GLY A 212 29.99 8.15 -1.92
C GLY A 212 30.32 9.37 -2.76
N LYS A 213 29.45 9.69 -3.71
CA LYS A 213 29.44 10.92 -4.52
C LYS A 213 28.07 11.57 -4.44
N VAL A 214 28.07 12.89 -4.21
CA VAL A 214 26.84 13.71 -4.21
C VAL A 214 26.84 14.55 -5.48
N GLU A 215 25.74 14.57 -6.21
CA GLU A 215 25.57 15.30 -7.48
C GLU A 215 24.22 16.00 -7.49
N PRO A 216 24.09 17.16 -8.15
CA PRO A 216 22.81 17.79 -8.38
C PRO A 216 21.86 16.84 -9.11
N MET A 217 20.56 16.91 -8.80
CA MET A 217 19.54 16.23 -9.59
C MET A 217 19.57 16.82 -11.00
N GLN A 218 19.95 16.01 -11.99
CA GLN A 218 19.76 16.42 -13.38
C GLN A 218 18.27 16.38 -13.69
N GLU A 219 17.69 17.51 -14.07
CA GLU A 219 16.39 17.53 -14.71
C GLU A 219 16.51 16.70 -15.99
N GLN A 220 15.87 15.54 -16.00
CA GLN A 220 15.70 14.80 -17.26
C GLN A 220 14.77 15.66 -18.14
N SER A 221 15.36 16.37 -19.08
CA SER A 221 14.62 16.92 -20.19
C SER A 221 14.06 15.74 -21.00
N ASN A 222 12.82 15.36 -20.72
CA ASN A 222 12.04 14.48 -21.58
C ASN A 222 11.70 15.24 -22.87
N ALA A 223 12.69 15.41 -23.74
CA ALA A 223 12.48 15.72 -25.14
C ALA A 223 12.33 14.39 -25.89
N GLY A 224 11.24 13.71 -25.63
CA GLY A 224 10.73 12.56 -26.37
C GLY A 224 9.34 12.91 -26.83
N SER A 225 9.26 13.52 -28.02
CA SER A 225 8.03 13.73 -28.76
C SER A 225 7.29 12.40 -28.95
N PHE A 226 6.26 12.17 -28.16
CA PHE A 226 5.21 11.21 -28.50
C PHE A 226 4.01 12.01 -28.98
N ALA A 227 3.83 12.02 -30.30
CA ALA A 227 2.56 12.39 -30.90
C ALA A 227 1.47 11.43 -30.37
N PRO A 228 0.32 11.92 -29.92
CA PRO A 228 -0.76 11.03 -29.50
C PRO A 228 -1.39 10.43 -30.77
N SER A 229 -1.19 9.15 -30.98
CA SER A 229 -2.08 8.37 -31.84
C SER A 229 -3.40 8.19 -31.09
N VAL A 230 -4.41 8.94 -31.53
CA VAL A 230 -5.80 8.73 -31.12
C VAL A 230 -6.24 7.37 -31.67
N GLN A 231 -6.32 6.38 -30.82
CA GLN A 231 -7.17 5.22 -31.03
C GLN A 231 -8.33 5.34 -30.05
N THR A 232 -9.46 5.74 -30.60
CA THR A 232 -10.77 5.60 -29.97
C THR A 232 -11.17 4.13 -30.03
N GLU A 233 -10.93 3.40 -28.95
CA GLU A 233 -11.69 2.20 -28.63
C GLU A 233 -12.49 2.49 -27.37
N GLY A 234 -13.80 2.33 -27.51
CA GLY A 234 -14.74 2.57 -26.42
C GLY A 234 -14.57 1.53 -25.33
N ASP A 235 -14.21 1.97 -24.16
CA ASP A 235 -14.32 1.18 -22.94
C ASP A 235 -15.73 1.39 -22.37
N ASP A 236 -16.61 0.47 -22.73
CA ASP A 236 -17.85 0.23 -21.99
C ASP A 236 -17.47 -0.37 -20.63
N LEU A 237 -17.43 0.44 -19.61
CA LEU A 237 -17.42 -0.04 -18.23
C LEU A 237 -18.82 -0.57 -17.89
N PRO A 238 -18.94 -1.81 -17.38
CA PRO A 238 -20.23 -2.36 -16.99
C PRO A 238 -20.63 -1.76 -15.62
N PHE A 239 -21.46 -0.74 -15.66
CA PHE A 239 -22.29 -0.31 -14.55
C PHE A 239 -23.75 -0.18 -15.02
#